data_c8829395cb01b5a3dba186769adbfbc3
#
_entry.id   c8829395cb01b5a3dba186769adbfbc3
#
_cell.length_a   1.000
_cell.length_b   1.000
_cell.length_c   1.000
_cell.angle_alpha   90.00
_cell.angle_beta   90.00
_cell.angle_gamma   90.00
#
_symmetry.space_group_name_H-M   'P 1'
#
loop_
_entity.id
_entity.type
_entity.pdbx_description
1 polymer ?
#
loop_
_entity_poly.entity_id
_entity_poly.type
_entity_poly.pdbx_seq_one_letter_code
_entity_poly.pdbx_strand_id
1 'polypeptide(L)'
;MDAWWLDATEPEFDDKERRMDQPTHDGWYRERYNAFPLVSTGGIYDHQRSLTSDKRVTILTRSAFTGQQRYGATCWSGDVMSTWESFRKQIPAGLNYAAIDFQWDEARRTLTIGPREGRYPGMLEKRVFDIELVEQGRGSFDREGKPVKTVTYRGKPLTLKF
;
A
#
# COMPACT_ATOMS: atom_id res chain seq x y z
N MET A 1 -2.25 18.35 -17.76
CA MET A 1 -2.17 16.87 -17.79
C MET A 1 -3.43 16.32 -17.14
N ASP A 2 -4.03 15.28 -17.70
CA ASP A 2 -5.32 14.77 -17.22
C ASP A 2 -5.18 13.49 -16.40
N ALA A 3 -4.17 12.68 -16.69
CA ALA A 3 -3.83 11.49 -15.94
C ALA A 3 -2.33 11.13 -16.11
N TRP A 4 -1.82 10.36 -15.18
CA TRP A 4 -0.47 9.78 -15.23
C TRP A 4 -0.57 8.30 -15.55
N TRP A 5 0.28 7.84 -16.44
CA TRP A 5 0.51 6.42 -16.65
C TRP A 5 1.95 6.08 -16.21
N LEU A 6 2.05 5.24 -15.19
CA LEU A 6 3.31 4.85 -14.58
C LEU A 6 3.52 3.36 -14.79
N ASP A 7 4.31 3.05 -15.79
CA ASP A 7 4.77 1.69 -16.02
C ASP A 7 6.04 1.39 -15.22
N ALA A 8 6.38 0.11 -15.07
CA ALA A 8 7.57 -0.36 -14.34
C ALA A 8 7.75 0.26 -12.94
N THR A 9 6.63 0.42 -12.22
CA THR A 9 6.63 0.92 -10.84
C THR A 9 7.01 -0.14 -9.81
N GLU A 10 7.15 -1.37 -10.20
CA GLU A 10 7.97 -2.38 -9.54
C GLU A 10 9.40 -2.19 -10.04
N PRO A 11 10.38 -1.92 -9.18
CA PRO A 11 11.76 -1.77 -9.64
C PRO A 11 12.27 -3.09 -10.21
N GLU A 12 12.43 -3.15 -11.51
CA GLU A 12 13.05 -4.29 -12.20
C GLU A 12 14.57 -4.15 -12.14
N PHE A 13 15.23 -5.23 -11.75
CA PHE A 13 16.68 -5.28 -11.71
C PHE A 13 17.18 -6.54 -12.38
N ASP A 14 18.15 -6.40 -13.22
CA ASP A 14 18.85 -7.51 -13.87
C ASP A 14 19.62 -8.37 -12.87
N ASP A 15 20.04 -7.78 -11.75
CA ASP A 15 20.73 -8.44 -10.64
C ASP A 15 20.04 -8.13 -9.32
N LYS A 16 18.99 -8.89 -9.02
CA LYS A 16 18.16 -8.72 -7.81
C LYS A 16 18.96 -8.89 -6.52
N GLU A 17 19.84 -9.86 -6.45
CA GLU A 17 20.60 -10.17 -5.23
C GLU A 17 21.52 -9.02 -4.86
N ARG A 18 22.24 -8.50 -5.82
CA ARG A 18 23.20 -7.41 -5.60
C ARG A 18 22.56 -6.08 -5.26
N ARG A 19 21.36 -5.81 -5.79
CA ARG A 19 20.66 -4.52 -5.59
C ARG A 19 19.79 -4.49 -4.35
N MET A 20 19.31 -5.63 -3.88
CA MET A 20 18.57 -5.72 -2.63
C MET A 20 19.42 -5.33 -1.42
N ASP A 21 20.75 -5.43 -1.53
CA ASP A 21 21.71 -5.06 -0.49
C ASP A 21 22.26 -3.64 -0.64
N GLN A 22 21.62 -2.79 -1.44
CA GLN A 22 22.00 -1.39 -1.55
C GLN A 22 21.45 -0.57 -0.37
N PRO A 23 22.25 0.31 0.23
CA PRO A 23 21.75 1.28 1.18
C PRO A 23 20.89 2.33 0.45
N THR A 24 19.80 2.71 1.08
CA THR A 24 18.99 3.87 0.68
C THR A 24 19.05 4.93 1.78
N HIS A 25 18.46 6.11 1.54
CA HIS A 25 18.40 7.16 2.56
C HIS A 25 17.74 6.64 3.87
N ASP A 26 16.74 5.76 3.74
CA ASP A 26 15.90 5.31 4.86
C ASP A 26 16.13 3.84 5.25
N GLY A 27 17.25 3.26 4.95
CA GLY A 27 17.59 1.86 5.25
C GLY A 27 17.97 1.02 4.03
N TRP A 28 17.91 -0.28 4.16
CA TRP A 28 18.27 -1.18 3.07
C TRP A 28 17.16 -1.28 2.02
N TYR A 29 17.54 -1.33 0.75
CA TYR A 29 16.58 -1.40 -0.35
C TYR A 29 15.62 -2.60 -0.21
N ARG A 30 16.09 -3.76 0.22
CA ARG A 30 15.25 -4.95 0.50
C ARG A 30 14.09 -4.69 1.47
N GLU A 31 14.27 -3.77 2.40
CA GLU A 31 13.27 -3.42 3.41
C GLU A 31 12.22 -2.44 2.85
N ARG A 32 12.58 -1.72 1.80
CA ARG A 32 11.77 -0.66 1.18
C ARG A 32 11.16 -1.06 -0.16
N TYR A 33 11.61 -2.18 -0.73
CA TYR A 33 11.24 -2.61 -2.07
C TYR A 33 9.72 -2.59 -2.31
N ASN A 34 8.94 -3.19 -1.42
CA ASN A 34 7.50 -3.25 -1.57
C ASN A 34 6.80 -1.89 -1.41
N ALA A 35 7.42 -0.94 -0.72
CA ALA A 35 6.88 0.40 -0.53
C ALA A 35 7.18 1.36 -1.70
N PHE A 36 8.01 0.94 -2.65
CA PHE A 36 8.41 1.77 -3.79
C PHE A 36 7.22 2.36 -4.56
N PRO A 37 6.18 1.60 -4.94
CA PRO A 37 5.03 2.16 -5.65
C PRO A 37 4.25 3.17 -4.81
N LEU A 38 4.18 2.99 -3.49
CA LEU A 38 3.54 3.95 -2.60
C LEU A 38 4.29 5.28 -2.59
N VAL A 39 5.61 5.25 -2.44
CA VAL A 39 6.45 6.45 -2.40
C VAL A 39 6.44 7.17 -3.75
N SER A 40 6.54 6.42 -4.85
CA SER A 40 6.53 6.97 -6.21
C SER A 40 5.21 7.67 -6.53
N THR A 41 4.08 7.03 -6.25
CA THR A 41 2.75 7.63 -6.48
C THR A 41 2.46 8.79 -5.54
N GLY A 42 2.95 8.72 -4.29
CA GLY A 42 2.87 9.81 -3.32
C GLY A 42 3.61 11.05 -3.80
N GLY A 43 4.85 10.90 -4.26
CA GLY A 43 5.64 12.03 -4.79
C GLY A 43 4.99 12.72 -6.00
N ILE A 44 4.41 11.95 -6.92
CA ILE A 44 3.67 12.50 -8.06
C ILE A 44 2.41 13.23 -7.61
N TYR A 45 1.66 12.62 -6.71
CA TYR A 45 0.46 13.23 -6.14
C TYR A 45 0.76 14.55 -5.47
N ASP A 46 1.71 14.59 -4.56
CA ASP A 46 2.09 15.77 -3.79
C ASP A 46 2.62 16.87 -4.70
N HIS A 47 3.45 16.50 -5.70
CA HIS A 47 3.96 17.46 -6.67
C HIS A 47 2.82 18.09 -7.48
N GLN A 48 1.91 17.30 -8.06
CA GLN A 48 0.79 17.86 -8.81
C GLN A 48 -0.10 18.75 -7.93
N ARG A 49 -0.38 18.33 -6.70
CA ARG A 49 -1.19 19.12 -5.75
C ARG A 49 -0.51 20.41 -5.32
N SER A 50 0.81 20.45 -5.27
CA SER A 50 1.55 21.69 -4.98
C SER A 50 1.48 22.71 -6.12
N LEU A 51 1.29 22.24 -7.37
CA LEU A 51 1.19 23.12 -8.53
C LEU A 51 -0.23 23.62 -8.77
N THR A 52 -1.24 22.78 -8.57
CA THR A 52 -2.65 23.13 -8.84
C THR A 52 -3.63 22.24 -8.05
N SER A 53 -4.76 22.80 -7.71
CA SER A 53 -5.90 22.10 -7.13
C SER A 53 -7.06 21.90 -8.12
N ASP A 54 -6.94 22.39 -9.34
CA ASP A 54 -8.06 22.47 -10.30
C ASP A 54 -8.51 21.10 -10.81
N LYS A 55 -7.60 20.12 -10.81
CA LYS A 55 -7.89 18.77 -11.28
C LYS A 55 -7.55 17.74 -10.19
N ARG A 56 -8.32 16.66 -10.17
CA ARG A 56 -7.96 15.47 -9.37
C ARG A 56 -6.72 14.82 -9.94
N VAL A 57 -5.87 14.30 -9.07
CA VAL A 57 -4.77 13.44 -9.48
C VAL A 57 -5.34 12.07 -9.80
N THR A 58 -5.02 11.56 -10.98
CA THR A 58 -5.38 10.22 -11.43
C THR A 58 -4.11 9.53 -11.92
N ILE A 59 -3.79 8.40 -11.33
CA ILE A 59 -2.58 7.64 -11.63
C ILE A 59 -2.99 6.21 -11.99
N LEU A 60 -2.57 5.74 -13.16
CA LEU A 60 -2.62 4.33 -13.54
C LEU A 60 -1.21 3.77 -13.40
N THR A 61 -1.04 2.75 -12.56
CA THR A 61 0.27 2.17 -12.23
C THR A 61 0.24 0.65 -12.23
N ARG A 62 1.36 0.00 -12.54
CA ARG A 62 1.44 -1.46 -12.66
C ARG A 62 1.60 -2.16 -11.31
N SER A 63 2.18 -1.51 -10.33
CA SER A 63 2.38 -2.09 -9.00
C SER A 63 1.60 -1.38 -7.90
N ALA A 64 1.37 -2.07 -6.80
CA ALA A 64 0.57 -1.57 -5.69
C ALA A 64 1.18 -1.87 -4.33
N PHE A 65 0.91 -0.98 -3.39
CA PHE A 65 1.16 -1.17 -1.98
C PHE A 65 0.00 -0.63 -1.15
N THR A 66 -0.17 -1.16 0.06
CA THR A 66 -1.25 -0.75 0.97
C THR A 66 -1.28 0.76 1.18
N GLY A 67 -2.43 1.37 0.98
CA GLY A 67 -2.63 2.81 1.15
C GLY A 67 -2.39 3.66 -0.10
N GLN A 68 -1.94 3.08 -1.22
CA GLN A 68 -1.65 3.80 -2.45
C GLN A 68 -2.88 4.47 -3.08
N GLN A 69 -4.06 3.93 -2.85
CA GLN A 69 -5.33 4.51 -3.32
C GLN A 69 -5.56 5.95 -2.84
N ARG A 70 -4.95 6.37 -1.71
CA ARG A 70 -5.01 7.76 -1.21
C ARG A 70 -4.45 8.79 -2.19
N TYR A 71 -3.58 8.35 -3.09
CA TYR A 71 -2.94 9.18 -4.10
C TYR A 71 -3.66 9.16 -5.45
N GLY A 72 -4.92 8.69 -5.48
CA GLY A 72 -5.67 8.57 -6.72
C GLY A 72 -5.10 7.52 -7.68
N ALA A 73 -4.35 6.56 -7.14
CA ALA A 73 -3.74 5.49 -7.90
C ALA A 73 -4.68 4.30 -8.05
N THR A 74 -4.72 3.77 -9.27
CA THR A 74 -5.36 2.51 -9.63
C THR A 74 -4.36 1.64 -10.39
N CYS A 75 -4.53 0.33 -10.32
CA CYS A 75 -3.59 -0.62 -10.92
C CYS A 75 -4.21 -1.38 -12.08
N TRP A 76 -3.37 -1.78 -13.02
CA TRP A 76 -3.69 -2.82 -13.99
C TRP A 76 -2.83 -4.05 -13.72
N SER A 77 -3.18 -5.16 -14.34
CA SER A 77 -2.55 -6.47 -14.10
C SER A 77 -1.18 -6.66 -14.78
N GLY A 78 -0.63 -5.59 -15.37
CA GLY A 78 0.61 -5.68 -16.14
C GLY A 78 0.41 -6.26 -17.53
N ASP A 79 1.49 -6.66 -18.15
CA ASP A 79 1.49 -7.32 -19.46
C ASP A 79 1.08 -8.77 -19.31
N VAL A 80 -0.15 -9.09 -19.70
CA VAL A 80 -0.69 -10.43 -19.66
C VAL A 80 -0.77 -11.02 -21.06
N MET A 81 -0.64 -12.35 -21.16
CA MET A 81 -0.78 -13.04 -22.43
C MET A 81 -2.19 -12.85 -23.00
N SER A 82 -2.28 -12.52 -24.31
CA SER A 82 -3.55 -12.34 -25.03
C SER A 82 -4.25 -13.68 -25.28
N THR A 83 -4.69 -14.32 -24.20
CA THR A 83 -5.40 -15.61 -24.22
C THR A 83 -6.72 -15.50 -23.49
N TRP A 84 -7.69 -16.34 -23.85
CA TRP A 84 -8.95 -16.45 -23.12
C TRP A 84 -8.78 -16.87 -21.66
N GLU A 85 -7.75 -17.64 -21.36
CA GLU A 85 -7.41 -18.02 -19.99
C GLU A 85 -6.96 -16.82 -19.17
N SER A 86 -6.02 -16.01 -19.70
CA SER A 86 -5.56 -14.80 -19.05
C SER A 86 -6.70 -13.81 -18.85
N PHE A 87 -7.52 -13.58 -19.88
CA PHE A 87 -8.69 -12.70 -19.78
C PHE A 87 -9.67 -13.16 -18.69
N ARG A 88 -9.98 -14.46 -18.65
CA ARG A 88 -10.88 -15.01 -17.64
C ARG A 88 -10.34 -14.84 -16.22
N LYS A 89 -9.04 -14.91 -16.03
CA LYS A 89 -8.39 -14.71 -14.72
C LYS A 89 -8.44 -13.26 -14.23
N GLN A 90 -8.55 -12.27 -15.14
CA GLN A 90 -8.66 -10.87 -14.74
C GLN A 90 -9.95 -10.56 -13.97
N ILE A 91 -11.05 -11.23 -14.33
CA ILE A 91 -12.34 -10.99 -13.68
C ILE A 91 -12.30 -11.36 -12.18
N PRO A 92 -11.94 -12.58 -11.76
CA PRO A 92 -11.85 -12.91 -10.34
C PRO A 92 -10.71 -12.15 -9.64
N ALA A 93 -9.61 -11.83 -10.32
CA ALA A 93 -8.53 -11.02 -9.73
C ALA A 93 -9.01 -9.62 -9.39
N GLY A 94 -9.80 -8.98 -10.24
CA GLY A 94 -10.39 -7.67 -9.99
C GLY A 94 -11.52 -7.68 -8.95
N LEU A 95 -12.20 -8.82 -8.79
CA LEU A 95 -13.33 -8.99 -7.85
C LEU A 95 -12.91 -9.57 -6.49
N ASN A 96 -11.76 -10.23 -6.42
CA ASN A 96 -11.24 -10.82 -5.19
C ASN A 96 -10.65 -9.74 -4.29
N TYR A 97 -11.49 -9.09 -3.53
CA TYR A 97 -11.04 -8.09 -2.57
C TYR A 97 -11.54 -8.40 -1.16
N ALA A 98 -10.81 -7.90 -0.18
CA ALA A 98 -11.28 -7.72 1.18
C ALA A 98 -10.75 -6.39 1.70
N ALA A 99 -11.65 -5.58 2.20
CA ALA A 99 -11.33 -4.29 2.78
C ALA A 99 -11.38 -4.37 4.31
N ILE A 100 -10.50 -3.61 4.95
CA ILE A 100 -10.48 -3.41 6.40
C ILE A 100 -10.21 -1.93 6.62
N ASP A 101 -11.16 -1.23 7.22
CA ASP A 101 -11.00 0.19 7.54
C ASP A 101 -10.18 0.38 8.81
N PHE A 102 -9.31 1.36 8.80
CA PHE A 102 -8.54 1.80 9.94
C PHE A 102 -8.87 3.27 10.20
N GLN A 103 -9.39 3.58 11.39
CA GLN A 103 -9.73 4.94 11.78
C GLN A 103 -8.95 5.32 13.04
N TRP A 104 -8.25 6.42 12.98
CA TRP A 104 -7.53 7.00 14.11
C TRP A 104 -8.28 8.21 14.66
N ASP A 105 -8.50 8.22 15.98
CA ASP A 105 -9.04 9.36 16.72
C ASP A 105 -7.90 9.95 17.57
N GLU A 106 -7.38 11.08 17.12
CA GLU A 106 -6.26 11.76 17.80
C GLU A 106 -6.64 12.23 19.20
N ALA A 107 -7.84 12.77 19.40
CA ALA A 107 -8.27 13.30 20.68
C ALA A 107 -8.42 12.21 21.74
N ARG A 108 -8.85 11.02 21.32
CA ARG A 108 -9.02 9.87 22.21
C ARG A 108 -7.83 8.92 22.21
N ARG A 109 -6.84 9.15 21.34
CA ARG A 109 -5.70 8.27 21.10
C ARG A 109 -6.16 6.82 20.88
N THR A 110 -7.08 6.66 19.93
CA THR A 110 -7.77 5.38 19.71
C THR A 110 -7.72 5.00 18.24
N LEU A 111 -7.25 3.78 17.97
CA LEU A 111 -7.33 3.15 16.67
C LEU A 111 -8.51 2.17 16.64
N THR A 112 -9.44 2.39 15.71
CA THR A 112 -10.51 1.46 15.39
C THR A 112 -10.17 0.72 14.11
N ILE A 113 -10.14 -0.61 14.17
CA ILE A 113 -10.05 -1.50 13.03
C ILE A 113 -11.45 -2.00 12.74
N GLY A 114 -12.01 -1.63 11.60
CA GLY A 114 -13.37 -1.96 11.19
C GLY A 114 -13.60 -3.46 10.95
N PRO A 115 -14.83 -3.88 10.65
CA PRO A 115 -15.10 -5.23 10.18
C PRO A 115 -14.43 -5.45 8.82
N ARG A 116 -14.03 -6.69 8.55
CA ARG A 116 -13.56 -7.03 7.21
C ARG A 116 -14.75 -7.15 6.26
N GLU A 117 -14.72 -6.39 5.20
CA GLU A 117 -15.67 -6.45 4.10
C GLU A 117 -15.08 -7.24 2.93
N GLY A 118 -15.89 -8.08 2.32
CA GLY A 118 -15.46 -8.95 1.23
C GLY A 118 -14.88 -10.30 1.70
N ARG A 119 -14.91 -11.25 0.76
CA ARG A 119 -14.41 -12.62 0.95
C ARG A 119 -14.02 -13.21 -0.41
N TYR A 120 -12.94 -13.97 -0.42
CA TYR A 120 -12.52 -14.72 -1.60
C TYR A 120 -11.88 -16.06 -1.21
N PRO A 121 -11.87 -17.07 -2.10
CA PRO A 121 -11.22 -18.35 -1.84
C PRO A 121 -9.72 -18.19 -1.54
N GLY A 122 -9.23 -18.83 -0.48
CA GLY A 122 -7.84 -18.72 -0.06
C GLY A 122 -7.50 -17.48 0.79
N MET A 123 -8.49 -16.65 1.11
CA MET A 123 -8.27 -15.49 1.98
C MET A 123 -7.85 -15.91 3.38
N LEU A 124 -6.84 -15.22 3.92
CA LEU A 124 -6.41 -15.41 5.30
C LEU A 124 -7.52 -15.05 6.28
N GLU A 125 -7.98 -16.00 7.06
CA GLU A 125 -9.01 -15.77 8.09
C GLU A 125 -8.45 -14.98 9.29
N LYS A 126 -7.18 -15.14 9.56
CA LYS A 126 -6.45 -14.50 10.66
C LYS A 126 -5.31 -13.65 10.10
N ARG A 127 -5.18 -12.41 10.60
CA ARG A 127 -4.06 -11.50 10.34
C ARG A 127 -3.47 -11.03 11.66
N VAL A 128 -2.18 -10.80 11.67
CA VAL A 128 -1.50 -10.12 12.79
C VAL A 128 -1.13 -8.73 12.30
N PHE A 129 -1.52 -7.72 13.07
CA PHE A 129 -1.11 -6.34 12.83
C PHE A 129 -0.16 -5.91 13.94
N ASP A 130 1.02 -5.49 13.54
CA ASP A 130 1.96 -4.76 14.38
C ASP A 130 1.70 -3.27 14.17
N ILE A 131 1.38 -2.58 15.26
CA ILE A 131 0.94 -1.19 15.25
C ILE A 131 2.02 -0.37 15.91
N GLU A 132 2.51 0.60 15.17
CA GLU A 132 3.47 1.59 15.62
C GLU A 132 2.84 2.98 15.60
N LEU A 133 3.06 3.76 16.66
CA LEU A 133 2.71 5.17 16.68
C LEU A 133 3.91 5.97 16.19
N VAL A 134 3.72 6.66 15.06
CA VAL A 134 4.73 7.54 14.50
C VAL A 134 4.44 8.96 14.96
N GLU A 135 5.36 9.54 15.72
CA GLU A 135 5.29 10.94 16.15
C GLU A 135 5.93 11.85 15.11
N GLN A 136 5.50 13.12 15.12
CA GLN A 136 6.01 14.13 14.19
C GLN A 136 7.54 14.27 14.32
N GLY A 137 8.26 14.11 13.21
CA GLY A 137 9.72 14.19 13.17
C GLY A 137 10.46 12.84 13.17
N ARG A 138 9.76 11.72 13.36
CA ARG A 138 10.33 10.39 13.10
C ARG A 138 9.82 9.87 11.76
N GLY A 139 10.74 9.45 10.89
CA GLY A 139 10.37 8.79 9.65
C GLY A 139 9.55 7.52 9.94
N SER A 140 8.48 7.29 9.20
CA SER A 140 7.57 6.14 9.36
C SER A 140 8.23 4.77 9.16
N PHE A 141 9.53 4.73 8.99
CA PHE A 141 10.31 3.55 8.65
C PHE A 141 11.52 3.30 9.57
N ASP A 142 11.65 4.07 10.63
CA ASP A 142 12.67 3.82 11.66
C ASP A 142 12.29 2.58 12.47
N ARG A 143 12.78 1.41 12.06
CA ARG A 143 12.50 0.11 12.69
C ARG A 143 13.21 -0.15 14.01
N GLU A 144 13.84 0.83 14.61
CA GLU A 144 14.36 0.69 15.98
C GLU A 144 13.25 0.69 17.05
N GLY A 145 12.01 1.08 16.67
CA GLY A 145 10.84 1.00 17.53
C GLY A 145 10.26 -0.42 17.58
N LYS A 146 10.13 -0.97 18.77
CA LYS A 146 9.27 -2.13 18.98
C LYS A 146 7.82 -1.73 18.69
N PRO A 147 6.99 -2.58 18.05
CA PRO A 147 5.57 -2.27 17.87
C PRO A 147 4.96 -1.94 19.24
N VAL A 148 4.21 -0.84 19.29
CA VAL A 148 3.53 -0.41 20.53
C VAL A 148 2.47 -1.45 20.91
N LYS A 149 1.83 -2.04 19.89
CA LYS A 149 0.86 -3.13 20.07
C LYS A 149 0.89 -4.11 18.89
N THR A 150 0.81 -5.40 19.23
CA THR A 150 0.56 -6.48 18.29
C THR A 150 -0.82 -7.05 18.53
N VAL A 151 -1.67 -7.11 17.51
CA VAL A 151 -3.04 -7.64 17.62
C VAL A 151 -3.35 -8.70 16.59
N THR A 152 -4.10 -9.71 17.01
CA THR A 152 -4.64 -10.71 16.10
C THR A 152 -6.03 -10.32 15.66
N TYR A 153 -6.20 -10.07 14.38
CA TYR A 153 -7.46 -9.71 13.75
C TYR A 153 -8.09 -10.92 13.03
N ARG A 154 -9.39 -11.12 13.26
CA ARG A 154 -10.16 -12.23 12.68
C ARG A 154 -11.40 -11.78 11.92
N GLY A 155 -11.39 -10.56 11.40
CA GLY A 155 -12.49 -10.00 10.60
C GLY A 155 -13.57 -9.29 11.41
N LYS A 156 -13.49 -9.27 12.74
CA LYS A 156 -14.41 -8.52 13.61
C LYS A 156 -13.79 -7.19 14.02
N PRO A 157 -14.60 -6.15 14.27
CA PRO A 157 -14.08 -4.86 14.70
C PRO A 157 -13.27 -4.96 16.00
N LEU A 158 -12.21 -4.16 16.06
CA LEU A 158 -11.33 -4.02 17.24
C LEU A 158 -11.12 -2.55 17.53
N THR A 159 -11.09 -2.17 18.81
CA THR A 159 -10.74 -0.83 19.25
C THR A 159 -9.54 -0.91 20.20
N LEU A 160 -8.51 -0.14 19.89
CA LEU A 160 -7.25 -0.11 20.62
C LEU A 160 -7.00 1.29 21.13
N LYS A 161 -6.76 1.42 22.43
CA LYS A 161 -6.42 2.69 23.07
C LYS A 161 -4.89 2.77 23.25
N PHE A 162 -4.31 3.94 22.99
CA PHE A 162 -2.88 4.24 23.09
C PHE A 162 -2.58 5.35 24.10
#